data_c1b61364a02b81f9c988393c553bfd10
#
_entry.id   c1b61364a02b81f9c988393c553bfd10
#
_cell.length_a   1.000
_cell.length_b   1.000
_cell.length_c   1.000
_cell.angle_alpha   90.00
_cell.angle_beta   90.00
_cell.angle_gamma   90.00
#
_symmetry.space_group_name_H-M   'P 1'
#
loop_
_entity.id
_entity.type
_entity.pdbx_description
1 polymer ?
#
loop_
_entity_poly.entity_id
_entity_poly.type
_entity_poly.pdbx_seq_one_letter_code
_entity_poly.pdbx_strand_id
1 'polypeptide(L)'
;SDPAAEAVAASIPERCPVTDLATDYDMFDPEYLKDPFSAWAELRDTCPIAHTERYGGSWLPTKYDDLQAMAKMVPVLSSKSPLVIDMPQELAKEDGSGYNAAAPISADPPEQNWTRRALLPHFTPKAIAPQTEYTQQLCHDLIDGFIDKGGCDAAVDYAQQIPPRIIAHKLGVDAGMVDDFIEWVRGVLELGLQQPELRAKYRDIIRSFF
;
A
#
# COMPACT_ATOMS: atom_id res chain seq x y z
N SER A 1 -5.24 13.01 21.13
CA SER A 1 -5.95 12.02 20.31
C SER A 1 -6.09 12.61 18.92
N ASP A 2 -5.77 11.81 17.91
CA ASP A 2 -5.87 12.22 16.52
C ASP A 2 -7.34 12.16 16.10
N PRO A 3 -7.97 13.29 15.69
CA PRO A 3 -9.38 13.32 15.30
C PRO A 3 -9.68 12.44 14.08
N ALA A 4 -8.68 12.14 13.24
CA ALA A 4 -8.83 11.22 12.12
C ALA A 4 -8.95 9.76 12.60
N ALA A 5 -8.22 9.36 13.63
CA ALA A 5 -8.32 8.04 14.23
C ALA A 5 -9.68 7.83 14.94
N GLU A 6 -10.22 8.88 15.57
CA GLU A 6 -11.56 8.85 16.19
C GLU A 6 -12.67 8.76 15.12
N ALA A 7 -12.54 9.45 13.99
CA ALA A 7 -13.52 9.38 12.91
C ALA A 7 -13.54 8.00 12.22
N VAL A 8 -12.39 7.37 12.03
CA VAL A 8 -12.31 5.99 11.51
C VAL A 8 -12.91 5.01 12.51
N ALA A 9 -12.64 5.15 13.80
CA ALA A 9 -13.23 4.31 14.84
C ALA A 9 -14.77 4.45 14.92
N ALA A 10 -15.31 5.66 14.70
CA ALA A 10 -16.75 5.91 14.71
C ALA A 10 -17.51 5.36 13.50
N SER A 11 -16.82 5.10 12.38
CA SER A 11 -17.41 4.54 11.15
C SER A 11 -17.47 3.01 11.15
N ILE A 12 -16.87 2.35 12.12
CA ILE A 12 -16.83 0.91 12.22
C ILE A 12 -18.11 0.44 12.93
N PRO A 13 -18.95 -0.42 12.30
CA PRO A 13 -20.15 -0.96 12.93
C PRO A 13 -19.81 -1.64 14.27
N GLU A 14 -20.76 -1.65 15.21
CA GLU A 14 -20.63 -2.40 16.46
C GLU A 14 -20.16 -3.82 16.17
N ARG A 15 -18.97 -4.17 16.61
CA ARG A 15 -18.31 -5.44 16.26
C ARG A 15 -18.68 -6.49 17.28
N CYS A 16 -19.14 -7.63 16.80
CA CYS A 16 -19.20 -8.82 17.64
C CYS A 16 -17.77 -9.23 18.03
N PRO A 17 -17.53 -9.61 19.30
CA PRO A 17 -16.24 -10.14 19.73
C PRO A 17 -15.79 -11.31 18.84
N VAL A 18 -14.48 -11.42 18.62
CA VAL A 18 -13.89 -12.60 17.95
C VAL A 18 -14.10 -13.82 18.85
N THR A 19 -14.67 -14.87 18.27
CA THR A 19 -14.97 -16.10 19.01
C THR A 19 -13.93 -17.19 18.80
N ASP A 20 -13.31 -17.22 17.61
CA ASP A 20 -12.29 -18.19 17.20
C ASP A 20 -11.44 -17.59 16.09
N LEU A 21 -10.14 -17.49 16.31
CA LEU A 21 -9.21 -16.94 15.32
C LEU A 21 -9.17 -17.73 14.01
N ALA A 22 -9.44 -19.03 14.05
CA ALA A 22 -9.39 -19.88 12.85
C ALA A 22 -10.56 -19.64 11.88
N THR A 23 -11.72 -19.26 12.41
CA THR A 23 -12.98 -19.18 11.65
C THR A 23 -13.68 -17.83 11.73
N ASP A 24 -13.20 -16.90 12.56
CA ASP A 24 -13.85 -15.63 12.82
C ASP A 24 -12.86 -14.49 13.15
N TYR A 25 -11.63 -14.54 12.61
CA TYR A 25 -10.69 -13.46 12.88
C TYR A 25 -11.20 -12.11 12.34
N ASP A 26 -10.88 -11.04 13.06
CA ASP A 26 -11.16 -9.66 12.65
C ASP A 26 -9.85 -8.87 12.52
N MET A 27 -9.47 -8.53 11.30
CA MET A 27 -8.24 -7.77 11.04
C MET A 27 -8.27 -6.34 11.59
N PHE A 28 -9.45 -5.85 12.00
CA PHE A 28 -9.62 -4.52 12.59
C PHE A 28 -9.92 -4.59 14.09
N ASP A 29 -9.92 -5.78 14.69
CA ASP A 29 -10.07 -5.92 16.13
C ASP A 29 -8.92 -5.20 16.85
N PRO A 30 -9.21 -4.31 17.83
CA PRO A 30 -8.18 -3.58 18.56
C PRO A 30 -7.16 -4.47 19.28
N GLU A 31 -7.57 -5.63 19.75
CA GLU A 31 -6.66 -6.58 20.42
C GLU A 31 -5.76 -7.29 19.39
N TYR A 32 -6.32 -7.68 18.24
CA TYR A 32 -5.51 -8.19 17.11
C TYR A 32 -4.50 -7.15 16.62
N LEU A 33 -4.89 -5.88 16.49
CA LEU A 33 -3.99 -4.82 16.02
C LEU A 33 -2.87 -4.49 17.01
N LYS A 34 -3.06 -4.73 18.32
CA LYS A 34 -2.00 -4.55 19.32
C LYS A 34 -0.88 -5.58 19.19
N ASP A 35 -1.24 -6.83 18.92
CA ASP A 35 -0.28 -7.93 18.78
C ASP A 35 -0.73 -8.96 17.73
N PRO A 36 -0.64 -8.63 16.42
CA PRO A 36 -0.97 -9.58 15.37
C PRO A 36 0.00 -10.77 15.31
N PHE A 37 1.21 -10.62 15.83
CA PHE A 37 2.24 -11.67 15.78
C PHE A 37 1.90 -12.87 16.65
N SER A 38 1.33 -12.66 17.84
CA SER A 38 0.84 -13.74 18.69
C SER A 38 -0.33 -14.48 18.06
N ALA A 39 -1.29 -13.76 17.46
CA ALA A 39 -2.39 -14.37 16.72
C ALA A 39 -1.89 -15.22 15.53
N TRP A 40 -0.93 -14.71 14.76
CA TRP A 40 -0.34 -15.49 13.67
C TRP A 40 0.47 -16.69 14.15
N ALA A 41 1.13 -16.60 15.30
CA ALA A 41 1.84 -17.74 15.90
C ALA A 41 0.86 -18.85 16.26
N GLU A 42 -0.24 -18.53 16.93
CA GLU A 42 -1.29 -19.47 17.27
C GLU A 42 -1.91 -20.13 16.01
N LEU A 43 -2.25 -19.32 15.00
CA LEU A 43 -2.80 -19.81 13.74
C LEU A 43 -1.83 -20.74 12.98
N ARG A 44 -0.51 -20.46 12.99
CA ARG A 44 0.47 -21.35 12.36
C ARG A 44 0.45 -22.76 12.93
N ASP A 45 0.16 -22.89 14.22
CA ASP A 45 0.15 -24.17 14.91
C ASP A 45 -1.23 -24.87 14.85
N THR A 46 -2.32 -24.12 14.87
CA THR A 46 -3.68 -24.64 14.97
C THR A 46 -4.42 -24.70 13.63
N CYS A 47 -4.38 -23.63 12.86
CA CYS A 47 -5.07 -23.49 11.56
C CYS A 47 -4.25 -22.60 10.61
N PRO A 48 -3.25 -23.15 9.88
CA PRO A 48 -2.34 -22.36 9.06
C PRO A 48 -2.97 -21.53 7.95
N ILE A 49 -4.21 -21.85 7.55
CA ILE A 49 -5.01 -21.06 6.61
C ILE A 49 -6.37 -20.82 7.28
N ALA A 50 -6.46 -19.72 8.01
CA ALA A 50 -7.69 -19.33 8.67
C ALA A 50 -8.68 -18.69 7.67
N HIS A 51 -9.97 -18.70 8.02
CA HIS A 51 -11.02 -18.10 7.21
C HIS A 51 -11.96 -17.27 8.10
N THR A 52 -12.49 -16.18 7.58
CA THR A 52 -13.55 -15.41 8.21
C THR A 52 -14.60 -15.01 7.18
N GLU A 53 -15.86 -14.95 7.59
CA GLU A 53 -16.95 -14.39 6.77
C GLU A 53 -17.07 -12.85 6.94
N ARG A 54 -16.27 -12.27 7.82
CA ARG A 54 -16.28 -10.82 8.04
C ARG A 54 -15.84 -10.08 6.79
N TYR A 55 -16.45 -8.93 6.53
CA TYR A 55 -16.08 -8.01 5.44
C TYR A 55 -16.12 -8.64 4.03
N GLY A 56 -17.07 -9.54 3.78
CA GLY A 56 -17.22 -10.22 2.50
C GLY A 56 -16.43 -11.54 2.38
N GLY A 57 -15.82 -11.96 3.47
CA GLY A 57 -15.04 -13.20 3.53
C GLY A 57 -13.58 -13.03 3.12
N SER A 58 -12.67 -13.63 3.91
CA SER A 58 -11.25 -13.64 3.55
C SER A 58 -10.52 -14.85 4.12
N TRP A 59 -9.40 -15.21 3.46
CA TRP A 59 -8.51 -16.27 3.88
C TRP A 59 -7.18 -15.69 4.33
N LEU A 60 -6.69 -16.14 5.49
CA LEU A 60 -5.43 -15.70 6.09
C LEU A 60 -4.42 -16.86 6.14
N PRO A 61 -3.57 -17.03 5.12
CA PRO A 61 -2.46 -17.97 5.18
C PRO A 61 -1.36 -17.41 6.07
N THR A 62 -0.82 -18.23 6.97
CA THR A 62 0.18 -17.81 7.97
C THR A 62 1.54 -18.48 7.82
N LYS A 63 1.67 -19.54 6.99
CA LYS A 63 2.95 -20.20 6.71
C LYS A 63 3.58 -19.66 5.43
N TYR A 64 4.89 -19.49 5.47
CA TYR A 64 5.67 -18.97 4.34
C TYR A 64 5.51 -19.80 3.06
N ASP A 65 5.58 -21.13 3.18
CA ASP A 65 5.49 -22.04 2.02
C ASP A 65 4.12 -21.97 1.38
N ASP A 66 3.05 -21.85 2.16
CA ASP A 66 1.68 -21.67 1.66
C ASP A 66 1.54 -20.33 0.92
N LEU A 67 2.02 -19.23 1.51
CA LEU A 67 2.04 -17.91 0.88
C LEU A 67 2.82 -17.93 -0.45
N GLN A 68 3.98 -18.57 -0.47
CA GLN A 68 4.79 -18.69 -1.69
C GLN A 68 4.10 -19.54 -2.76
N ALA A 69 3.43 -20.63 -2.37
CA ALA A 69 2.66 -21.47 -3.28
C ALA A 69 1.46 -20.70 -3.84
N MET A 70 0.68 -20.05 -2.99
CA MET A 70 -0.50 -19.26 -3.38
C MET A 70 -0.14 -18.11 -4.32
N ALA A 71 0.97 -17.41 -4.09
CA ALA A 71 1.44 -16.32 -4.96
C ALA A 71 1.75 -16.78 -6.40
N LYS A 72 1.91 -18.07 -6.63
CA LYS A 72 2.17 -18.67 -7.95
C LYS A 72 0.94 -19.33 -8.58
N MET A 73 -0.20 -19.35 -7.90
CA MET A 73 -1.44 -20.00 -8.36
C MET A 73 -2.22 -19.14 -9.37
N VAL A 74 -1.58 -18.77 -10.46
CA VAL A 74 -2.25 -18.07 -11.57
C VAL A 74 -2.73 -19.12 -12.58
N PRO A 75 -3.98 -19.08 -13.05
CA PRO A 75 -5.04 -18.06 -12.88
C PRO A 75 -6.04 -18.34 -11.72
N VAL A 76 -5.76 -19.24 -10.80
CA VAL A 76 -6.69 -19.62 -9.72
C VAL A 76 -6.89 -18.44 -8.76
N LEU A 77 -5.80 -17.78 -8.39
CA LEU A 77 -5.82 -16.54 -7.60
C LEU A 77 -5.56 -15.35 -8.52
N SER A 78 -6.40 -14.33 -8.40
CA SER A 78 -6.34 -13.11 -9.19
C SER A 78 -5.70 -11.97 -8.38
N SER A 79 -4.93 -11.12 -9.07
CA SER A 79 -4.39 -9.86 -8.50
C SER A 79 -5.24 -8.63 -8.83
N LYS A 80 -6.40 -8.80 -9.46
CA LYS A 80 -7.25 -7.67 -9.90
C LYS A 80 -7.87 -6.87 -8.76
N SER A 81 -8.02 -7.48 -7.59
CA SER A 81 -8.51 -6.81 -6.39
C SER A 81 -7.53 -7.05 -5.25
N PRO A 82 -6.53 -6.17 -5.05
CA PRO A 82 -5.53 -6.35 -4.01
C PRO A 82 -6.03 -5.99 -2.59
N LEU A 83 -7.27 -5.52 -2.46
CA LEU A 83 -7.86 -5.17 -1.18
C LEU A 83 -8.65 -6.35 -0.62
N VAL A 84 -8.46 -6.60 0.68
CA VAL A 84 -9.14 -7.65 1.43
C VAL A 84 -10.57 -7.27 1.81
N ILE A 85 -10.92 -5.99 1.70
CA ILE A 85 -12.24 -5.45 2.05
C ILE A 85 -12.96 -5.10 0.77
N ASP A 86 -14.23 -5.51 0.67
CA ASP A 86 -15.12 -4.98 -0.35
C ASP A 86 -15.24 -3.46 -0.17
N MET A 87 -14.70 -2.73 -1.11
CA MET A 87 -14.90 -1.28 -1.15
C MET A 87 -16.37 -0.97 -1.45
N PRO A 88 -16.92 0.10 -0.86
CA PRO A 88 -18.25 0.56 -1.20
C PRO A 88 -18.41 0.63 -2.72
N GLN A 89 -19.51 0.07 -3.24
CA GLN A 89 -19.75 -0.03 -4.69
C GLN A 89 -19.71 1.34 -5.41
N GLU A 90 -19.93 2.41 -4.67
CA GLU A 90 -19.87 3.79 -5.16
C GLU A 90 -18.43 4.20 -5.55
N LEU A 91 -17.40 3.68 -4.87
CA LEU A 91 -15.99 3.94 -5.19
C LEU A 91 -15.43 2.98 -6.25
N ALA A 92 -16.12 1.86 -6.50
CA ALA A 92 -15.72 0.86 -7.48
C ALA A 92 -16.24 1.15 -8.90
N LYS A 93 -17.20 2.06 -9.08
CA LYS A 93 -18.02 2.15 -10.29
C LYS A 93 -17.72 3.30 -11.25
N GLU A 94 -16.94 4.31 -10.87
CA GLU A 94 -16.81 5.51 -11.73
C GLU A 94 -16.06 5.28 -13.05
N ASP A 95 -15.30 4.22 -13.22
CA ASP A 95 -14.57 3.93 -14.45
C ASP A 95 -14.62 2.47 -14.92
N GLY A 96 -15.41 1.62 -14.26
CA GLY A 96 -15.51 0.19 -14.62
C GLY A 96 -14.25 -0.64 -14.34
N SER A 97 -13.21 -0.03 -13.79
CA SER A 97 -11.89 -0.66 -13.59
C SER A 97 -11.68 -1.22 -12.18
N GLY A 98 -12.65 -1.08 -11.30
CA GLY A 98 -12.41 -1.36 -9.89
C GLY A 98 -11.32 -0.47 -9.32
N TYR A 99 -11.12 -0.51 -8.03
CA TYR A 99 -10.28 0.39 -7.25
C TYR A 99 -8.80 0.49 -7.68
N ASN A 100 -8.31 -0.39 -8.54
CA ASN A 100 -6.89 -0.44 -8.91
C ASN A 100 -6.63 -0.99 -10.31
N ALA A 101 -6.92 -0.21 -11.31
CA ALA A 101 -6.36 -0.46 -12.63
C ALA A 101 -4.87 -0.01 -12.72
N ALA A 102 -4.06 -0.33 -11.74
CA ALA A 102 -2.64 -0.02 -11.73
C ALA A 102 -1.83 -1.23 -12.20
N ALA A 103 -1.91 -1.54 -13.50
CA ALA A 103 -1.07 -2.57 -14.07
C ALA A 103 0.43 -2.18 -13.95
N PRO A 104 1.31 -3.11 -13.63
CA PRO A 104 1.12 -4.57 -13.55
C PRO A 104 0.69 -5.08 -12.17
N ILE A 105 0.55 -4.25 -11.14
CA ILE A 105 0.31 -4.69 -9.75
C ILE A 105 -1.06 -5.34 -9.61
N SER A 106 -2.11 -4.67 -10.10
CA SER A 106 -3.50 -5.12 -10.02
C SER A 106 -4.01 -5.64 -11.36
N ALA A 107 -3.21 -6.46 -12.02
CA ALA A 107 -3.55 -7.09 -13.30
C ALA A 107 -3.16 -8.56 -13.33
N ASP A 108 -3.97 -9.35 -14.03
CA ASP A 108 -3.66 -10.74 -14.35
C ASP A 108 -3.09 -10.87 -15.77
N PRO A 109 -2.49 -12.01 -16.13
CA PRO A 109 -2.16 -12.29 -17.52
C PRO A 109 -3.40 -12.25 -18.45
N PRO A 110 -3.29 -11.76 -19.69
CA PRO A 110 -2.06 -11.32 -20.36
C PRO A 110 -1.62 -9.88 -20.04
N GLU A 111 -2.46 -9.06 -19.43
CA GLU A 111 -2.20 -7.64 -19.17
C GLU A 111 -0.98 -7.44 -18.28
N GLN A 112 -0.89 -8.17 -17.18
CA GLN A 112 0.26 -8.15 -16.28
C GLN A 112 1.57 -8.45 -17.04
N ASN A 113 1.55 -9.39 -17.97
CA ASN A 113 2.75 -9.83 -18.69
C ASN A 113 3.32 -8.74 -19.61
N TRP A 114 2.48 -8.08 -20.39
CA TRP A 114 2.98 -7.08 -21.34
C TRP A 114 3.35 -5.78 -20.64
N THR A 115 2.59 -5.33 -19.63
CA THR A 115 2.91 -4.12 -18.86
C THR A 115 4.20 -4.31 -18.06
N ARG A 116 4.36 -5.45 -17.37
CA ARG A 116 5.60 -5.75 -16.67
C ARG A 116 6.80 -5.84 -17.62
N ARG A 117 6.63 -6.43 -18.80
CA ARG A 117 7.70 -6.53 -19.82
C ARG A 117 8.12 -5.14 -20.33
N ALA A 118 7.19 -4.22 -20.49
CA ALA A 118 7.48 -2.85 -20.89
C ALA A 118 8.29 -2.10 -19.81
N LEU A 119 7.99 -2.31 -18.53
CA LEU A 119 8.67 -1.65 -17.42
C LEU A 119 10.02 -2.27 -17.07
N LEU A 120 10.17 -3.58 -17.21
CA LEU A 120 11.33 -4.33 -16.71
C LEU A 120 12.70 -3.78 -17.17
N PRO A 121 12.89 -3.33 -18.42
CA PRO A 121 14.18 -2.77 -18.87
C PRO A 121 14.63 -1.55 -18.06
N HIS A 122 13.67 -0.77 -17.54
CA HIS A 122 13.92 0.45 -16.76
C HIS A 122 14.26 0.17 -15.28
N PHE A 123 14.05 -1.07 -14.81
CA PHE A 123 14.28 -1.49 -13.42
C PHE A 123 15.33 -2.60 -13.28
N THR A 124 16.13 -2.84 -14.33
CA THR A 124 17.27 -3.75 -14.22
C THR A 124 18.36 -3.16 -13.31
N PRO A 125 19.24 -3.98 -12.71
CA PRO A 125 20.37 -3.48 -11.91
C PRO A 125 21.20 -2.42 -12.66
N LYS A 126 21.44 -2.62 -13.96
CA LYS A 126 22.15 -1.66 -14.81
C LYS A 126 21.40 -0.33 -14.96
N ALA A 127 20.07 -0.36 -15.07
CA ALA A 127 19.25 0.84 -15.19
C ALA A 127 19.06 1.58 -13.85
N ILE A 128 19.25 0.89 -12.74
CA ILE A 128 19.13 1.45 -11.37
C ILE A 128 20.49 1.98 -10.86
N ALA A 129 21.60 1.39 -11.25
CA ALA A 129 22.92 1.77 -10.77
C ALA A 129 23.23 3.29 -10.84
N PRO A 130 22.84 4.03 -11.92
CA PRO A 130 23.04 5.49 -11.97
C PRO A 130 22.29 6.28 -10.90
N GLN A 131 21.24 5.70 -10.29
CA GLN A 131 20.48 6.37 -9.23
C GLN A 131 21.23 6.40 -7.89
N THR A 132 22.31 5.62 -7.75
CA THR A 132 23.06 5.53 -6.49
C THR A 132 23.64 6.88 -6.08
N GLU A 133 24.29 7.57 -7.01
CA GLU A 133 24.91 8.87 -6.75
C GLU A 133 23.85 9.93 -6.39
N TYR A 134 22.76 9.99 -7.17
CA TYR A 134 21.65 10.88 -6.87
C TYR A 134 21.04 10.58 -5.48
N THR A 135 20.82 9.30 -5.17
CA THR A 135 20.25 8.88 -3.88
C THR A 135 21.17 9.27 -2.72
N GLN A 136 22.49 9.07 -2.85
CA GLN A 136 23.44 9.48 -1.82
C GLN A 136 23.42 10.98 -1.59
N GLN A 137 23.44 11.78 -2.66
CA GLN A 137 23.37 13.23 -2.56
C GLN A 137 22.07 13.67 -1.88
N LEU A 138 20.93 13.13 -2.32
CA LEU A 138 19.62 13.39 -1.70
C LEU A 138 19.62 13.09 -0.20
N CYS A 139 20.21 11.96 0.21
CA CYS A 139 20.31 11.61 1.62
C CYS A 139 21.15 12.64 2.41
N HIS A 140 22.26 13.10 1.85
CA HIS A 140 23.08 14.15 2.47
C HIS A 140 22.32 15.46 2.58
N ASP A 141 21.67 15.90 1.50
CA ASP A 141 20.91 17.17 1.48
C ASP A 141 19.77 17.16 2.52
N LEU A 142 19.10 16.02 2.68
CA LEU A 142 18.06 15.86 3.70
C LEU A 142 18.64 15.94 5.13
N ILE A 143 19.77 15.28 5.38
CA ILE A 143 20.45 15.33 6.68
C ILE A 143 20.90 16.76 6.99
N ASP A 144 21.52 17.44 6.04
CA ASP A 144 21.96 18.82 6.19
C ASP A 144 20.80 19.76 6.52
N GLY A 145 19.59 19.47 6.04
CA GLY A 145 18.38 20.23 6.33
C GLY A 145 17.94 20.21 7.82
N PHE A 146 18.37 19.24 8.59
CA PHE A 146 17.96 19.11 10.01
C PHE A 146 19.12 18.93 11.01
N ILE A 147 20.37 18.70 10.55
CA ILE A 147 21.49 18.38 11.45
C ILE A 147 21.71 19.49 12.51
N ASP A 148 21.57 20.74 12.15
CA ASP A 148 21.75 21.89 13.05
C ASP A 148 20.57 22.07 14.02
N LYS A 149 19.44 21.41 13.79
CA LYS A 149 18.26 21.48 14.67
C LYS A 149 18.39 20.58 15.91
N GLY A 150 19.41 19.71 15.93
CA GLY A 150 19.67 18.78 17.05
C GLY A 150 18.70 17.61 17.15
N GLY A 151 17.78 17.45 16.20
CA GLY A 151 16.83 16.33 16.11
C GLY A 151 15.89 16.45 14.91
N CYS A 152 15.25 15.35 14.54
CA CYS A 152 14.28 15.29 13.45
C CYS A 152 13.24 14.19 13.73
N ASP A 153 12.12 14.23 13.02
CA ASP A 153 11.28 13.06 12.83
C ASP A 153 11.86 12.22 11.68
N ALA A 154 12.54 11.11 12.03
CA ALA A 154 13.21 10.28 11.05
C ALA A 154 12.27 9.69 10.00
N ALA A 155 10.99 9.50 10.31
CA ALA A 155 10.00 9.03 9.35
C ALA A 155 9.62 10.16 8.37
N VAL A 156 9.24 11.33 8.87
CA VAL A 156 8.68 12.43 8.07
C VAL A 156 9.79 13.22 7.37
N ASP A 157 10.85 13.61 8.13
CA ASP A 157 11.88 14.52 7.63
C ASP A 157 12.92 13.81 6.75
N TYR A 158 13.01 12.47 6.83
CA TYR A 158 14.02 11.70 6.10
C TYR A 158 13.42 10.55 5.29
N ALA A 159 12.88 9.51 5.92
CA ALA A 159 12.52 8.28 5.22
C ALA A 159 11.42 8.46 4.18
N GLN A 160 10.38 9.24 4.47
CA GLN A 160 9.29 9.55 3.53
C GLN A 160 9.72 10.42 2.36
N GLN A 161 10.81 11.18 2.48
CA GLN A 161 11.29 12.09 1.43
C GLN A 161 12.02 11.36 0.31
N ILE A 162 12.67 10.24 0.60
CA ILE A 162 13.59 9.56 -0.32
C ILE A 162 12.89 8.86 -1.49
N PRO A 163 11.94 7.93 -1.27
CA PRO A 163 11.36 7.15 -2.37
C PRO A 163 10.64 7.99 -3.42
N PRO A 164 9.75 8.95 -3.06
CA PRO A 164 9.04 9.73 -4.07
C PRO A 164 9.97 10.65 -4.87
N ARG A 165 11.03 11.19 -4.26
CA ARG A 165 12.03 12.01 -4.98
C ARG A 165 12.84 11.18 -5.97
N ILE A 166 13.22 9.94 -5.62
CA ILE A 166 13.92 9.03 -6.53
C ILE A 166 13.00 8.66 -7.70
N ILE A 167 11.72 8.38 -7.45
CA ILE A 167 10.77 8.08 -8.53
C ILE A 167 10.54 9.31 -9.41
N ALA A 168 10.32 10.49 -8.83
CA ALA A 168 10.19 11.74 -9.59
C ALA A 168 11.39 11.99 -10.50
N HIS A 169 12.60 11.84 -9.96
CA HIS A 169 13.84 11.96 -10.73
C HIS A 169 13.91 10.93 -11.88
N LYS A 170 13.56 9.68 -11.59
CA LYS A 170 13.56 8.61 -12.58
C LYS A 170 12.52 8.81 -13.69
N LEU A 171 11.37 9.37 -13.37
CA LEU A 171 10.31 9.71 -14.34
C LEU A 171 10.59 10.99 -15.11
N GLY A 172 11.60 11.77 -14.72
CA GLY A 172 11.93 13.06 -15.35
C GLY A 172 10.97 14.18 -14.98
N VAL A 173 10.38 14.12 -13.79
CA VAL A 173 9.53 15.19 -13.25
C VAL A 173 10.39 16.46 -13.12
N ASP A 174 9.84 17.61 -13.56
CA ASP A 174 10.52 18.89 -13.43
C ASP A 174 10.86 19.22 -11.98
N ALA A 175 12.06 19.74 -11.74
CA ALA A 175 12.56 20.02 -10.38
C ALA A 175 11.63 20.96 -9.58
N GLY A 176 10.95 21.90 -10.24
CA GLY A 176 10.00 22.80 -9.63
C GLY A 176 8.69 22.13 -9.19
N MET A 177 8.45 20.90 -9.62
CA MET A 177 7.20 20.16 -9.36
C MET A 177 7.40 18.95 -8.46
N VAL A 178 8.62 18.70 -7.99
CA VAL A 178 8.93 17.50 -7.18
C VAL A 178 8.15 17.51 -5.86
N ASP A 179 8.02 18.66 -5.22
CA ASP A 179 7.30 18.76 -3.94
C ASP A 179 5.79 18.56 -4.14
N ASP A 180 5.21 19.11 -5.20
CA ASP A 180 3.81 18.85 -5.58
C ASP A 180 3.59 17.35 -5.89
N PHE A 181 4.51 16.73 -6.63
CA PHE A 181 4.46 15.30 -6.92
C PHE A 181 4.49 14.45 -5.65
N ILE A 182 5.32 14.81 -4.66
CA ILE A 182 5.40 14.14 -3.36
C ILE A 182 4.07 14.27 -2.62
N GLU A 183 3.49 15.46 -2.59
CA GLU A 183 2.18 15.70 -1.97
C GLU A 183 1.08 14.85 -2.60
N TRP A 184 1.06 14.76 -3.94
CA TRP A 184 0.06 13.93 -4.65
C TRP A 184 0.23 12.45 -4.37
N VAL A 185 1.46 11.93 -4.41
CA VAL A 185 1.77 10.53 -4.09
C VAL A 185 1.34 10.21 -2.66
N ARG A 186 1.68 11.08 -1.70
CA ARG A 186 1.25 10.96 -0.32
C ARG A 186 -0.27 11.01 -0.17
N GLY A 187 -0.91 11.94 -0.88
CA GLY A 187 -2.36 12.07 -0.90
C GLY A 187 -3.08 10.81 -1.38
N VAL A 188 -2.52 10.12 -2.37
CA VAL A 188 -3.11 8.88 -2.89
C VAL A 188 -2.78 7.68 -2.00
N LEU A 189 -1.52 7.51 -1.59
CA LEU A 189 -1.05 6.28 -0.94
C LEU A 189 -1.24 6.26 0.58
N GLU A 190 -1.19 7.42 1.24
CA GLU A 190 -1.33 7.51 2.69
C GLU A 190 -2.71 8.05 3.07
N LEU A 191 -2.96 9.31 2.75
CA LEU A 191 -4.19 10.01 3.16
C LEU A 191 -5.44 9.41 2.50
N GLY A 192 -5.33 8.99 1.25
CA GLY A 192 -6.44 8.39 0.52
C GLY A 192 -6.87 7.02 1.03
N LEU A 193 -6.01 6.32 1.79
CA LEU A 193 -6.41 5.09 2.48
C LEU A 193 -7.25 5.37 3.73
N GLN A 194 -7.02 6.52 4.37
CA GLN A 194 -7.71 6.94 5.58
C GLN A 194 -8.94 7.80 5.28
N GLN A 195 -8.91 8.57 4.18
CA GLN A 195 -9.92 9.56 3.79
C GLN A 195 -10.23 9.41 2.29
N PRO A 196 -11.24 8.59 1.92
CA PRO A 196 -11.56 8.28 0.53
C PRO A 196 -11.81 9.51 -0.36
N GLU A 197 -12.39 10.58 0.20
CA GLU A 197 -12.64 11.83 -0.49
C GLU A 197 -11.34 12.54 -0.93
N LEU A 198 -10.29 12.51 -0.12
CA LEU A 198 -8.98 13.06 -0.48
C LEU A 198 -8.33 12.26 -1.60
N ARG A 199 -8.52 10.95 -1.59
CA ARG A 199 -8.00 10.07 -2.64
C ARG A 199 -8.57 10.40 -4.02
N ALA A 200 -9.87 10.63 -4.13
CA ALA A 200 -10.50 11.05 -5.38
C ALA A 200 -9.87 12.35 -5.89
N LYS A 201 -9.74 13.36 -5.02
CA LYS A 201 -9.12 14.64 -5.32
C LYS A 201 -7.70 14.49 -5.87
N TYR A 202 -6.83 13.74 -5.16
CA TYR A 202 -5.43 13.58 -5.57
C TYR A 202 -5.28 12.73 -6.84
N ARG A 203 -6.13 11.72 -7.02
CA ARG A 203 -6.18 10.94 -8.26
C ARG A 203 -6.51 11.81 -9.47
N ASP A 204 -7.48 12.71 -9.35
CA ASP A 204 -7.89 13.60 -10.44
C ASP A 204 -6.79 14.61 -10.76
N ILE A 205 -6.07 15.11 -9.76
CA ILE A 205 -4.88 15.96 -9.97
C ILE A 205 -3.82 15.19 -10.76
N ILE A 206 -3.47 13.97 -10.36
CA ILE A 206 -2.48 13.15 -11.05
C ILE A 206 -2.91 12.87 -12.49
N ARG A 207 -4.19 12.54 -12.74
CA ARG A 207 -4.73 12.31 -14.08
C ARG A 207 -4.69 13.54 -14.98
N SER A 208 -4.82 14.72 -14.41
CA SER A 208 -4.73 15.98 -15.19
C SER A 208 -3.30 16.32 -15.63
N PHE A 209 -2.32 15.60 -15.08
CA PHE A 209 -0.90 15.85 -15.27
C PHE A 209 -0.30 15.01 -16.40
N PHE A 210 -0.90 13.87 -16.69
CA PHE A 210 -0.49 12.93 -17.74
C PHE A 210 -1.52 12.91 -18.89
#